data_0e746ebc571f73933b79cdfc32696f51
#
_entry.id   0e746ebc571f73933b79cdfc32696f51
#
_cell.length_a   1.000
_cell.length_b   1.000
_cell.length_c   1.000
_cell.angle_alpha   90.00
_cell.angle_beta   90.00
_cell.angle_gamma   90.00
#
_symmetry.space_group_name_H-M   'P 1'
#
loop_
_entity.id
_entity.type
_entity.pdbx_description
1 polymer ?
#
loop_
_entity_poly.entity_id
_entity_poly.type
_entity_poly.pdbx_seq_one_letter_code
_entity_poly.pdbx_strand_id
1 'polypeptide(L)'
;MLKGKRALVTGSSQGIGAEIARLFAREGATVAVNHRGGRSHRDAVLDSIEHAGGNALVVHADVSDKRSVDAMFSKLRREFGGLDILVNAAGLADRRLWNIGLDETTLDMWERVFAVDTFGTFLCVQGAARLMKRGGSVVNIASIPALVGDTEGLVYASAKGAVVSMTRMLAKMLAPKIRVNCMAFGSIETTWVDWLDKAQKRSYLSAIPMGRFGKPSEAASLALFLASGQSSFITGQVVALDGGESAR
;
A
#
# COMPACT_ATOMS: atom_id res chain seq x y z
N MET A 1 -9.51 -4.85 -16.92
CA MET A 1 -8.05 -4.60 -17.07
C MET A 1 -7.20 -5.73 -16.49
N LEU A 2 -7.69 -6.43 -15.46
CA LEU A 2 -6.95 -7.47 -14.73
C LEU A 2 -7.54 -8.87 -14.88
N LYS A 3 -8.30 -9.15 -15.95
CA LYS A 3 -8.95 -10.44 -16.16
C LYS A 3 -7.96 -11.60 -16.07
N GLY A 4 -8.25 -12.56 -15.19
CA GLY A 4 -7.42 -13.74 -14.95
C GLY A 4 -6.11 -13.49 -14.19
N LYS A 5 -5.87 -12.26 -13.67
CA LYS A 5 -4.72 -11.94 -12.83
C LYS A 5 -4.97 -12.33 -11.37
N ARG A 6 -3.89 -12.68 -10.68
CA ARG A 6 -3.88 -13.03 -9.26
C ARG A 6 -3.15 -11.93 -8.51
N ALA A 7 -3.85 -11.25 -7.64
CA ALA A 7 -3.35 -10.10 -6.90
C ALA A 7 -3.29 -10.37 -5.39
N LEU A 8 -2.24 -9.94 -4.74
CA LEU A 8 -2.18 -9.80 -3.29
C LEU A 8 -2.20 -8.31 -2.95
N VAL A 9 -3.11 -7.91 -2.09
CA VAL A 9 -3.13 -6.56 -1.49
C VAL A 9 -2.93 -6.71 0.02
N THR A 10 -1.80 -6.25 0.54
CA THR A 10 -1.55 -6.28 1.99
C THR A 10 -2.31 -5.17 2.69
N GLY A 11 -2.73 -5.39 3.95
CA GLY A 11 -3.51 -4.40 4.70
C GLY A 11 -4.84 -4.03 4.06
N SER A 12 -5.47 -4.96 3.34
CA SER A 12 -6.66 -4.69 2.52
C SER A 12 -8.00 -4.94 3.23
N SER A 13 -8.01 -4.99 4.56
CA SER A 13 -9.26 -5.08 5.32
C SER A 13 -9.99 -3.74 5.50
N GLN A 14 -9.33 -2.61 5.21
CA GLN A 14 -9.92 -1.27 5.36
C GLN A 14 -9.17 -0.23 4.49
N GLY A 15 -9.72 0.99 4.43
CA GLY A 15 -9.08 2.16 3.81
C GLY A 15 -8.70 1.95 2.35
N ILE A 16 -7.54 2.48 1.96
CA ILE A 16 -7.04 2.45 0.59
C ILE A 16 -6.83 1.00 0.10
N GLY A 17 -6.27 0.13 0.95
CA GLY A 17 -6.04 -1.27 0.58
C GLY A 17 -7.34 -2.02 0.27
N ALA A 18 -8.41 -1.76 1.01
CA ALA A 18 -9.74 -2.33 0.74
C ALA A 18 -10.32 -1.86 -0.59
N GLU A 19 -10.20 -0.55 -0.89
CA GLU A 19 -10.72 0.00 -2.15
C GLU A 19 -9.93 -0.53 -3.35
N ILE A 20 -8.59 -0.67 -3.21
CA ILE A 20 -7.76 -1.32 -4.23
C ILE A 20 -8.23 -2.77 -4.47
N ALA A 21 -8.45 -3.54 -3.40
CA ALA A 21 -8.90 -4.94 -3.50
C ALA A 21 -10.26 -5.04 -4.22
N ARG A 22 -11.22 -4.18 -3.87
CA ARG A 22 -12.53 -4.11 -4.54
C ARG A 22 -12.40 -3.77 -6.02
N LEU A 23 -11.63 -2.74 -6.36
CA LEU A 23 -11.44 -2.33 -7.75
C LEU A 23 -10.76 -3.42 -8.57
N PHE A 24 -9.71 -4.07 -8.03
CA PHE A 24 -9.02 -5.14 -8.73
C PHE A 24 -9.94 -6.35 -9.01
N ALA A 25 -10.82 -6.70 -8.05
CA ALA A 25 -11.80 -7.75 -8.24
C ALA A 25 -12.84 -7.37 -9.32
N ARG A 26 -13.37 -6.14 -9.33
CA ARG A 26 -14.24 -5.61 -10.39
C ARG A 26 -13.58 -5.66 -11.77
N GLU A 27 -12.27 -5.47 -11.82
CA GLU A 27 -11.47 -5.54 -13.06
C GLU A 27 -11.10 -6.96 -13.49
N GLY A 28 -11.60 -7.98 -12.77
CA GLY A 28 -11.50 -9.39 -13.11
C GLY A 28 -10.29 -10.13 -12.53
N ALA A 29 -9.60 -9.56 -11.54
CA ALA A 29 -8.58 -10.27 -10.79
C ALA A 29 -9.18 -11.17 -9.71
N THR A 30 -8.51 -12.29 -9.42
CA THR A 30 -8.70 -13.00 -8.15
C THR A 30 -7.81 -12.33 -7.10
N VAL A 31 -8.39 -11.82 -6.01
CA VAL A 31 -7.68 -10.98 -5.05
C VAL A 31 -7.48 -11.70 -3.72
N ALA A 32 -6.24 -11.80 -3.27
CA ALA A 32 -5.93 -12.18 -1.90
C ALA A 32 -6.02 -10.94 -1.01
N VAL A 33 -7.02 -10.94 -0.11
CA VAL A 33 -7.28 -9.91 0.89
C VAL A 33 -6.50 -10.25 2.15
N ASN A 34 -5.44 -9.47 2.44
CA ASN A 34 -4.64 -9.68 3.64
C ASN A 34 -5.10 -8.81 4.80
N HIS A 35 -5.13 -9.43 5.97
CA HIS A 35 -5.38 -8.76 7.24
C HIS A 35 -4.51 -9.34 8.37
N ARG A 36 -4.20 -8.52 9.37
CA ARG A 36 -3.47 -8.93 10.58
C ARG A 36 -4.41 -9.41 11.71
N GLY A 37 -5.62 -8.87 11.74
CA GLY A 37 -6.65 -9.16 12.74
C GLY A 37 -7.92 -8.38 12.42
N GLY A 38 -8.96 -8.51 13.26
CA GLY A 38 -10.25 -7.84 13.03
C GLY A 38 -11.09 -8.53 11.93
N ARG A 39 -12.15 -9.22 12.33
CA ARG A 39 -13.01 -9.95 11.37
C ARG A 39 -13.99 -9.04 10.64
N SER A 40 -14.62 -8.09 11.35
CA SER A 40 -15.73 -7.29 10.81
C SER A 40 -15.37 -6.47 9.55
N HIS A 41 -14.26 -5.76 9.57
CA HIS A 41 -13.84 -4.97 8.40
C HIS A 41 -13.45 -5.85 7.21
N ARG A 42 -12.75 -6.95 7.47
CA ARG A 42 -12.38 -7.93 6.44
C ARG A 42 -13.62 -8.52 5.79
N ASP A 43 -14.59 -8.97 6.58
CA ASP A 43 -15.80 -9.63 6.09
C ASP A 43 -16.60 -8.67 5.20
N ALA A 44 -16.74 -7.41 5.57
CA ALA A 44 -17.38 -6.39 4.73
C ALA A 44 -16.65 -6.16 3.38
N VAL A 45 -15.33 -6.33 3.31
CA VAL A 45 -14.60 -6.25 2.04
C VAL A 45 -14.89 -7.49 1.18
N LEU A 46 -14.86 -8.67 1.78
CA LEU A 46 -15.15 -9.93 1.07
C LEU A 46 -16.58 -9.93 0.52
N ASP A 47 -17.56 -9.64 1.37
CA ASP A 47 -18.96 -9.55 0.97
C ASP A 47 -19.15 -8.59 -0.22
N SER A 48 -18.49 -7.43 -0.17
CA SER A 48 -18.58 -6.46 -1.25
C SER A 48 -17.92 -6.94 -2.56
N ILE A 49 -16.87 -7.75 -2.50
CA ILE A 49 -16.22 -8.35 -3.68
C ILE A 49 -17.13 -9.46 -4.25
N GLU A 50 -17.68 -10.31 -3.40
CA GLU A 50 -18.56 -11.43 -3.80
C GLU A 50 -19.87 -10.92 -4.40
N HIS A 51 -20.52 -9.92 -3.78
CA HIS A 51 -21.72 -9.29 -4.32
C HIS A 51 -21.50 -8.65 -5.70
N ALA A 52 -20.28 -8.19 -5.99
CA ALA A 52 -19.91 -7.68 -7.30
C ALA A 52 -19.51 -8.78 -8.29
N GLY A 53 -19.66 -10.07 -7.95
CA GLY A 53 -19.28 -11.21 -8.78
C GLY A 53 -17.79 -11.46 -8.88
N GLY A 54 -17.00 -10.86 -8.00
CA GLY A 54 -15.55 -11.04 -7.94
C GLY A 54 -15.13 -12.25 -7.09
N ASN A 55 -13.86 -12.64 -7.22
CA ASN A 55 -13.27 -13.73 -6.44
C ASN A 55 -12.24 -13.20 -5.45
N ALA A 56 -12.37 -13.58 -4.18
CA ALA A 56 -11.43 -13.21 -3.13
C ALA A 56 -10.92 -14.43 -2.35
N LEU A 57 -9.67 -14.37 -1.92
CA LEU A 57 -9.04 -15.30 -0.99
C LEU A 57 -8.62 -14.56 0.27
N VAL A 58 -9.03 -15.02 1.43
CA VAL A 58 -8.56 -14.45 2.71
C VAL A 58 -7.19 -14.98 3.06
N VAL A 59 -6.27 -14.09 3.38
CA VAL A 59 -4.94 -14.46 3.91
C VAL A 59 -4.66 -13.67 5.19
N HIS A 60 -4.52 -14.38 6.29
CA HIS A 60 -4.11 -13.81 7.57
C HIS A 60 -2.58 -13.76 7.61
N ALA A 61 -2.01 -12.58 7.81
CA ALA A 61 -0.58 -12.42 8.08
C ALA A 61 -0.29 -11.04 8.70
N ASP A 62 0.62 -11.02 9.65
CA ASP A 62 1.34 -9.82 10.06
C ASP A 62 2.56 -9.67 9.16
N VAL A 63 2.63 -8.57 8.41
CA VAL A 63 3.73 -8.33 7.45
C VAL A 63 5.06 -8.06 8.15
N SER A 64 5.05 -7.67 9.43
CA SER A 64 6.25 -7.46 10.25
C SER A 64 6.88 -8.78 10.74
N ASP A 65 6.13 -9.88 10.69
CA ASP A 65 6.63 -11.21 11.08
C ASP A 65 6.96 -12.06 9.85
N LYS A 66 8.24 -12.37 9.70
CA LYS A 66 8.72 -13.17 8.57
C LYS A 66 8.04 -14.54 8.48
N ARG A 67 7.78 -15.21 9.61
CA ARG A 67 7.13 -16.53 9.61
C ARG A 67 5.69 -16.42 9.11
N SER A 68 4.99 -15.37 9.53
CA SER A 68 3.63 -15.07 9.09
C SER A 68 3.59 -14.78 7.58
N VAL A 69 4.55 -14.00 7.07
CA VAL A 69 4.69 -13.73 5.64
C VAL A 69 5.01 -15.01 4.86
N ASP A 70 5.93 -15.85 5.32
CA ASP A 70 6.27 -17.12 4.66
C ASP A 70 5.05 -18.06 4.59
N ALA A 71 4.24 -18.12 5.64
CA ALA A 71 2.99 -18.91 5.67
C ALA A 71 1.96 -18.35 4.68
N MET A 72 1.81 -17.02 4.59
CA MET A 72 0.94 -16.36 3.62
C MET A 72 1.34 -16.71 2.18
N PHE A 73 2.62 -16.59 1.82
CA PHE A 73 3.09 -16.92 0.46
C PHE A 73 3.01 -18.42 0.16
N SER A 74 3.17 -19.29 1.15
CA SER A 74 2.93 -20.73 1.02
C SER A 74 1.47 -21.03 0.70
N LYS A 75 0.53 -20.35 1.36
CA LYS A 75 -0.90 -20.44 1.05
C LYS A 75 -1.19 -19.93 -0.37
N LEU A 76 -0.66 -18.76 -0.75
CA LEU A 76 -0.84 -18.22 -2.11
C LEU A 76 -0.29 -19.16 -3.19
N ARG A 77 0.84 -19.82 -2.94
CA ARG A 77 1.38 -20.83 -3.87
C ARG A 77 0.41 -21.99 -4.07
N ARG A 78 -0.19 -22.49 -2.99
CA ARG A 78 -1.12 -23.63 -3.03
C ARG A 78 -2.43 -23.26 -3.73
N GLU A 79 -3.02 -22.10 -3.37
CA GLU A 79 -4.35 -21.70 -3.84
C GLU A 79 -4.32 -21.04 -5.24
N PHE A 80 -3.30 -20.21 -5.50
CA PHE A 80 -3.18 -19.46 -6.75
C PHE A 80 -2.22 -20.10 -7.77
N GLY A 81 -1.29 -20.95 -7.31
CA GLY A 81 -0.23 -21.50 -8.17
C GLY A 81 0.83 -20.47 -8.60
N GLY A 82 0.65 -19.19 -8.32
CA GLY A 82 1.54 -18.09 -8.67
C GLY A 82 0.92 -16.74 -8.32
N LEU A 83 1.63 -15.65 -8.63
CA LEU A 83 1.18 -14.28 -8.38
C LEU A 83 1.51 -13.41 -9.59
N ASP A 84 0.65 -12.45 -9.91
CA ASP A 84 0.85 -11.50 -11.02
C ASP A 84 1.02 -10.06 -10.47
N ILE A 85 0.37 -9.75 -9.35
CA ILE A 85 0.34 -8.39 -8.78
C ILE A 85 0.53 -8.46 -7.26
N LEU A 86 1.39 -7.57 -6.75
CA LEU A 86 1.49 -7.27 -5.32
C LEU A 86 1.25 -5.78 -5.11
N VAL A 87 0.34 -5.44 -4.19
CA VAL A 87 0.21 -4.08 -3.66
C VAL A 87 0.55 -4.10 -2.17
N ASN A 88 1.60 -3.40 -1.78
CA ASN A 88 2.01 -3.24 -0.38
C ASN A 88 1.28 -2.05 0.23
N ALA A 89 0.04 -2.30 0.74
CA ALA A 89 -0.79 -1.28 1.37
C ALA A 89 -0.86 -1.41 2.90
N ALA A 90 -0.24 -2.44 3.49
CA ALA A 90 -0.08 -2.52 4.93
C ALA A 90 0.83 -1.38 5.43
N GLY A 91 0.43 -0.75 6.50
CA GLY A 91 1.20 0.31 7.15
C GLY A 91 0.73 0.51 8.59
N LEU A 92 1.59 1.05 9.42
CA LEU A 92 1.30 1.35 10.81
C LEU A 92 0.74 2.76 10.93
N ALA A 93 -0.60 2.87 10.99
CA ALA A 93 -1.30 4.12 11.30
C ALA A 93 -1.54 4.20 12.83
N ASP A 94 -0.70 4.93 13.52
CA ASP A 94 -0.85 5.21 14.95
C ASP A 94 -0.72 6.72 15.19
N ARG A 95 -1.84 7.37 15.55
CA ARG A 95 -1.90 8.81 15.81
C ARG A 95 -0.85 9.26 16.83
N ARG A 96 -0.53 8.41 17.79
CA ARG A 96 0.44 8.73 18.85
C ARG A 96 1.86 8.89 18.34
N LEU A 97 2.16 8.38 17.14
CA LEU A 97 3.46 8.47 16.50
C LEU A 97 3.58 9.62 15.51
N TRP A 98 2.50 10.41 15.32
CA TRP A 98 2.48 11.48 14.34
C TRP A 98 3.02 12.79 14.90
N ASN A 99 2.44 13.27 16.00
CA ASN A 99 2.80 14.56 16.61
C ASN A 99 3.74 14.38 17.80
N ILE A 100 4.91 13.76 17.56
CA ILE A 100 5.93 13.53 18.58
C ILE A 100 7.15 14.39 18.28
N GLY A 101 7.61 15.12 19.28
CA GLY A 101 8.83 15.94 19.20
C GLY A 101 10.09 15.06 19.04
N LEU A 102 11.16 15.68 18.55
CA LEU A 102 12.44 14.99 18.34
C LEU A 102 12.95 14.33 19.63
N ASP A 103 12.87 15.04 20.76
CA ASP A 103 13.36 14.57 22.06
C ASP A 103 12.52 13.44 22.67
N GLU A 104 11.26 13.29 22.21
CA GLU A 104 10.34 12.24 22.66
C GLU A 104 10.39 11.00 21.75
N THR A 105 11.08 11.09 20.60
CA THR A 105 11.19 10.01 19.64
C THR A 105 12.13 8.92 20.16
N THR A 106 11.63 7.69 20.29
CA THR A 106 12.39 6.55 20.84
C THR A 106 12.75 5.53 19.77
N LEU A 107 13.77 4.70 20.04
CA LEU A 107 14.15 3.60 19.15
C LEU A 107 13.03 2.57 18.97
N ASP A 108 12.23 2.29 20.01
CA ASP A 108 11.06 1.40 19.89
C ASP A 108 10.06 1.90 18.83
N MET A 109 9.84 3.22 18.74
CA MET A 109 9.00 3.78 17.68
C MET A 109 9.56 3.52 16.29
N TRP A 110 10.88 3.69 16.13
CA TRP A 110 11.56 3.35 14.88
C TRP A 110 11.40 1.87 14.53
N GLU A 111 11.70 0.99 15.46
CA GLU A 111 11.61 -0.46 15.24
C GLU A 111 10.19 -0.87 14.84
N ARG A 112 9.18 -0.39 15.53
CA ARG A 112 7.76 -0.71 15.26
C ARG A 112 7.30 -0.23 13.89
N VAL A 113 7.61 1.01 13.52
CA VAL A 113 7.19 1.57 12.23
C VAL A 113 7.96 0.90 11.08
N PHE A 114 9.29 0.78 11.22
CA PHE A 114 10.11 0.15 10.18
C PHE A 114 9.78 -1.34 10.01
N ALA A 115 9.45 -2.06 11.07
CA ALA A 115 9.05 -3.47 10.98
C ALA A 115 7.86 -3.66 10.04
N VAL A 116 6.84 -2.80 10.12
CA VAL A 116 5.64 -2.91 9.29
C VAL A 116 5.86 -2.26 7.93
N ASP A 117 6.23 -0.98 7.91
CA ASP A 117 6.18 -0.15 6.69
C ASP A 117 7.34 -0.44 5.73
N THR A 118 8.52 -0.75 6.26
CA THR A 118 9.74 -0.96 5.46
C THR A 118 10.05 -2.45 5.32
N PHE A 119 10.30 -3.14 6.44
CA PHE A 119 10.69 -4.56 6.39
C PHE A 119 9.55 -5.45 5.92
N GLY A 120 8.30 -5.16 6.33
CA GLY A 120 7.11 -5.85 5.84
C GLY A 120 6.94 -5.71 4.32
N THR A 121 7.14 -4.51 3.78
CA THR A 121 7.16 -4.26 2.34
C THR A 121 8.23 -5.11 1.65
N PHE A 122 9.46 -5.12 2.18
CA PHE A 122 10.56 -5.92 1.63
C PHE A 122 10.25 -7.42 1.65
N LEU A 123 9.78 -7.96 2.77
CA LEU A 123 9.44 -9.38 2.91
C LEU A 123 8.36 -9.80 1.94
N CYS A 124 7.34 -8.95 1.74
CA CYS A 124 6.27 -9.21 0.77
C CYS A 124 6.79 -9.19 -0.67
N VAL A 125 7.68 -8.25 -1.05
CA VAL A 125 8.30 -8.24 -2.38
C VAL A 125 9.15 -9.49 -2.60
N GLN A 126 9.94 -9.90 -1.61
CA GLN A 126 10.76 -11.10 -1.67
C GLN A 126 9.91 -12.37 -1.88
N GLY A 127 8.80 -12.49 -1.15
CA GLY A 127 7.85 -13.59 -1.30
C GLY A 127 7.15 -13.59 -2.66
N ALA A 128 6.70 -12.41 -3.12
CA ALA A 128 6.02 -12.24 -4.40
C ALA A 128 6.92 -12.55 -5.59
N ALA A 129 8.17 -12.08 -5.58
CA ALA A 129 9.12 -12.32 -6.67
C ALA A 129 9.34 -13.82 -6.95
N ARG A 130 9.29 -14.67 -5.91
CA ARG A 130 9.37 -16.13 -6.04
C ARG A 130 8.14 -16.75 -6.72
N LEU A 131 6.98 -16.10 -6.66
CA LEU A 131 5.73 -16.56 -7.28
C LEU A 131 5.44 -15.91 -8.63
N MET A 132 6.04 -14.77 -8.95
CA MET A 132 5.87 -14.02 -10.21
C MET A 132 6.74 -14.60 -11.35
N LYS A 133 6.61 -15.91 -11.60
CA LYS A 133 7.46 -16.62 -12.57
C LYS A 133 7.29 -16.16 -14.03
N ARG A 134 6.11 -15.68 -14.39
CA ARG A 134 5.74 -15.21 -15.74
C ARG A 134 5.81 -13.68 -15.89
N GLY A 135 6.45 -13.00 -14.94
CA GLY A 135 6.45 -11.55 -14.84
C GLY A 135 5.39 -11.05 -13.85
N GLY A 136 5.45 -9.77 -13.52
CA GLY A 136 4.50 -9.19 -12.57
C GLY A 136 4.64 -7.69 -12.38
N SER A 137 3.78 -7.15 -11.54
CA SER A 137 3.82 -5.76 -11.09
C SER A 137 3.75 -5.68 -9.57
N VAL A 138 4.66 -4.93 -8.99
CA VAL A 138 4.67 -4.55 -7.58
C VAL A 138 4.35 -3.06 -7.48
N VAL A 139 3.38 -2.72 -6.62
CA VAL A 139 3.02 -1.35 -6.29
C VAL A 139 3.23 -1.15 -4.80
N ASN A 140 4.21 -0.33 -4.44
CA ASN A 140 4.47 0.06 -3.07
C ASN A 140 3.71 1.34 -2.72
N ILE A 141 3.50 1.61 -1.44
CA ILE A 141 2.85 2.82 -0.96
C ILE A 141 3.83 3.60 -0.07
N ALA A 142 4.09 4.84 -0.47
CA ALA A 142 4.81 5.85 0.28
C ALA A 142 3.88 7.02 0.65
N SER A 143 4.47 8.14 1.03
CA SER A 143 3.76 9.35 1.44
C SER A 143 4.51 10.58 0.97
N ILE A 144 3.82 11.70 0.79
CA ILE A 144 4.42 12.97 0.38
C ILE A 144 5.47 13.48 1.37
N PRO A 145 5.28 13.41 2.70
CA PRO A 145 6.34 13.73 3.67
C PRO A 145 7.67 13.03 3.42
N ALA A 146 7.67 11.84 2.84
CA ALA A 146 8.89 11.13 2.46
C ALA A 146 9.64 11.74 1.25
N LEU A 147 8.99 12.62 0.50
CA LEU A 147 9.54 13.25 -0.70
C LEU A 147 9.98 14.69 -0.46
N VAL A 148 9.21 15.43 0.32
CA VAL A 148 9.41 16.88 0.48
C VAL A 148 9.72 17.30 1.92
N GLY A 149 9.60 16.38 2.89
CA GLY A 149 9.68 16.66 4.32
C GLY A 149 8.33 17.12 4.89
N ASP A 150 8.25 17.10 6.23
CA ASP A 150 7.12 17.60 6.99
C ASP A 150 7.62 18.02 8.38
N THR A 151 6.81 18.76 9.12
CA THR A 151 7.06 19.11 10.52
C THR A 151 6.62 18.02 11.50
N GLU A 152 5.87 17.03 11.03
CA GLU A 152 5.30 15.92 11.82
C GLU A 152 5.68 14.57 11.22
N GLY A 153 5.52 13.50 12.00
CA GLY A 153 5.64 12.13 11.50
C GLY A 153 7.06 11.69 11.11
N LEU A 154 8.11 12.17 11.79
CA LEU A 154 9.52 11.90 11.49
C LEU A 154 9.79 10.41 11.17
N VAL A 155 9.38 9.51 12.07
CA VAL A 155 9.68 8.08 11.95
C VAL A 155 8.93 7.47 10.76
N TYR A 156 7.65 7.85 10.58
CA TYR A 156 6.83 7.39 9.47
C TYR A 156 7.37 7.88 8.11
N ALA A 157 7.66 9.18 8.00
CA ALA A 157 8.21 9.76 6.77
C ALA A 157 9.54 9.10 6.39
N SER A 158 10.41 8.83 7.38
CA SER A 158 11.68 8.13 7.19
C SER A 158 11.48 6.70 6.68
N ALA A 159 10.54 5.94 7.27
CA ALA A 159 10.22 4.59 6.81
C ALA A 159 9.68 4.58 5.38
N LYS A 160 8.81 5.56 5.02
CA LYS A 160 8.31 5.73 3.66
C LYS A 160 9.38 6.21 2.68
N GLY A 161 10.37 6.99 3.13
CA GLY A 161 11.57 7.33 2.36
C GLY A 161 12.41 6.09 2.02
N ALA A 162 12.54 5.16 2.97
CA ALA A 162 13.20 3.88 2.74
C ALA A 162 12.44 3.05 1.67
N VAL A 163 11.09 3.05 1.67
CA VAL A 163 10.27 2.39 0.64
C VAL A 163 10.48 3.01 -0.74
N VAL A 164 10.59 4.34 -0.82
CA VAL A 164 10.91 5.06 -2.07
C VAL A 164 12.25 4.60 -2.64
N SER A 165 13.31 4.60 -1.82
CA SER A 165 14.64 4.15 -2.23
C SER A 165 14.64 2.67 -2.64
N MET A 166 14.02 1.82 -1.82
CA MET A 166 13.90 0.38 -2.08
C MET A 166 13.14 0.10 -3.39
N THR A 167 12.10 0.87 -3.72
CA THR A 167 11.36 0.75 -4.98
C THR A 167 12.28 0.90 -6.19
N ARG A 168 13.15 1.92 -6.19
CA ARG A 168 14.09 2.17 -7.29
C ARG A 168 15.11 1.05 -7.44
N MET A 169 15.63 0.54 -6.31
CA MET A 169 16.58 -0.58 -6.31
C MET A 169 15.93 -1.87 -6.82
N LEU A 170 14.75 -2.21 -6.28
CA LEU A 170 14.02 -3.42 -6.67
C LEU A 170 13.58 -3.39 -8.14
N ALA A 171 13.23 -2.21 -8.67
CA ALA A 171 12.89 -2.05 -10.08
C ALA A 171 14.06 -2.46 -10.99
N LYS A 172 15.30 -2.07 -10.65
CA LYS A 172 16.50 -2.47 -11.40
C LYS A 172 16.86 -3.93 -11.19
N MET A 173 16.73 -4.45 -9.97
CA MET A 173 17.08 -5.84 -9.64
C MET A 173 16.12 -6.85 -10.26
N LEU A 174 14.83 -6.52 -10.43
CA LEU A 174 13.79 -7.45 -10.87
C LEU A 174 13.41 -7.29 -12.34
N ALA A 175 13.92 -6.24 -13.01
CA ALA A 175 13.75 -6.06 -14.44
C ALA A 175 14.51 -7.15 -15.24
N PRO A 176 14.04 -7.50 -16.45
CA PRO A 176 12.84 -7.00 -17.12
C PRO A 176 11.55 -7.71 -16.68
N LYS A 177 11.63 -8.63 -15.74
CA LYS A 177 10.56 -9.58 -15.42
C LYS A 177 9.44 -8.97 -14.58
N ILE A 178 9.80 -8.14 -13.58
CA ILE A 178 8.84 -7.56 -12.64
C ILE A 178 9.05 -6.06 -12.63
N ARG A 179 7.97 -5.30 -12.82
CA ARG A 179 7.96 -3.86 -12.65
C ARG A 179 7.71 -3.54 -11.16
N VAL A 180 8.39 -2.56 -10.63
CA VAL A 180 8.21 -2.11 -9.24
C VAL A 180 8.04 -0.60 -9.26
N ASN A 181 6.88 -0.10 -8.83
CA ASN A 181 6.59 1.32 -8.74
C ASN A 181 6.04 1.67 -7.35
N CYS A 182 5.98 2.93 -7.05
CA CYS A 182 5.50 3.46 -5.78
C CYS A 182 4.44 4.54 -6.01
N MET A 183 3.41 4.57 -5.17
CA MET A 183 2.47 5.66 -5.05
C MET A 183 2.81 6.44 -3.77
N ALA A 184 3.02 7.75 -3.87
CA ALA A 184 3.20 8.63 -2.72
C ALA A 184 1.91 9.44 -2.51
N PHE A 185 1.26 9.22 -1.36
CA PHE A 185 -0.01 9.87 -1.08
C PHE A 185 0.20 11.14 -0.25
N GLY A 186 -0.55 12.19 -0.61
CA GLY A 186 -0.92 13.26 0.30
C GLY A 186 -2.08 12.84 1.20
N SER A 187 -2.90 13.79 1.60
CA SER A 187 -4.04 13.55 2.49
C SER A 187 -5.20 12.87 1.76
N ILE A 188 -5.50 11.61 2.11
CA ILE A 188 -6.60 10.80 1.54
C ILE A 188 -7.69 10.61 2.59
N GLU A 189 -8.97 10.71 2.20
CA GLU A 189 -10.16 10.45 3.02
C GLU A 189 -10.21 9.00 3.51
N THR A 190 -9.59 8.75 4.66
CA THR A 190 -9.60 7.47 5.38
C THR A 190 -9.85 7.77 6.85
N THR A 191 -9.85 6.77 7.70
CA THR A 191 -9.94 6.96 9.17
C THR A 191 -8.87 7.91 9.72
N TRP A 192 -7.78 8.17 8.99
CA TRP A 192 -6.78 9.17 9.34
C TRP A 192 -7.36 10.60 9.40
N VAL A 193 -8.25 10.95 8.45
CA VAL A 193 -8.90 12.26 8.43
C VAL A 193 -9.84 12.45 9.63
N ASP A 194 -10.35 11.35 10.21
CA ASP A 194 -11.21 11.40 11.39
C ASP A 194 -10.44 11.82 12.66
N TRP A 195 -9.11 11.67 12.67
CA TRP A 195 -8.26 12.10 13.78
C TRP A 195 -8.06 13.61 13.83
N LEU A 196 -8.27 14.30 12.71
CA LEU A 196 -8.03 15.73 12.58
C LEU A 196 -9.20 16.52 13.15
N ASP A 197 -8.89 17.52 13.96
CA ASP A 197 -9.86 18.54 14.35
C ASP A 197 -10.19 19.51 13.20
N LYS A 198 -11.13 20.43 13.43
CA LYS A 198 -11.57 21.40 12.41
C LYS A 198 -10.46 22.36 11.96
N ALA A 199 -9.53 22.71 12.86
CA ALA A 199 -8.44 23.63 12.53
C ALA A 199 -7.38 22.90 11.71
N GLN A 200 -7.00 21.69 12.10
CA GLN A 200 -6.10 20.84 11.37
C GLN A 200 -6.65 20.51 9.97
N LYS A 201 -7.94 20.13 9.85
CA LYS A 201 -8.57 19.90 8.53
C LYS A 201 -8.47 21.12 7.62
N ARG A 202 -8.72 22.34 8.15
CA ARG A 202 -8.57 23.57 7.36
C ARG A 202 -7.12 23.80 6.93
N SER A 203 -6.16 23.58 7.82
CA SER A 203 -4.74 23.73 7.54
C SER A 203 -4.30 22.80 6.40
N TYR A 204 -4.60 21.50 6.50
CA TYR A 204 -4.31 20.55 5.43
C TYR A 204 -4.98 20.91 4.11
N LEU A 205 -6.28 21.26 4.13
CA LEU A 205 -7.00 21.66 2.92
C LEU A 205 -6.42 22.92 2.25
N SER A 206 -5.90 23.87 3.04
CA SER A 206 -5.28 25.08 2.49
C SER A 206 -3.93 24.82 1.82
N ALA A 207 -3.24 23.73 2.19
CA ALA A 207 -1.97 23.32 1.59
C ALA A 207 -2.17 22.54 0.27
N ILE A 208 -3.37 22.02 0.02
CA ILE A 208 -3.68 21.22 -1.17
C ILE A 208 -4.26 22.15 -2.27
N PRO A 209 -3.58 22.37 -3.41
CA PRO A 209 -4.08 23.24 -4.49
C PRO A 209 -5.47 22.85 -5.02
N MET A 210 -5.81 21.55 -5.06
CA MET A 210 -7.14 21.10 -5.45
C MET A 210 -8.24 21.35 -4.40
N GLY A 211 -7.92 21.88 -3.21
CA GLY A 211 -8.85 22.32 -2.18
C GLY A 211 -9.67 21.21 -1.52
N ARG A 212 -9.27 19.95 -1.67
CA ARG A 212 -9.96 18.80 -1.10
C ARG A 212 -8.99 17.66 -0.79
N PHE A 213 -9.37 16.78 0.09
CA PHE A 213 -8.69 15.50 0.27
C PHE A 213 -8.89 14.60 -0.95
N GLY A 214 -7.91 13.73 -1.21
CA GLY A 214 -8.06 12.67 -2.20
C GLY A 214 -9.01 11.58 -1.70
N LYS A 215 -9.64 10.85 -2.62
CA LYS A 215 -10.53 9.72 -2.29
C LYS A 215 -9.78 8.40 -2.38
N PRO A 216 -10.11 7.38 -1.56
CA PRO A 216 -9.57 6.03 -1.70
C PRO A 216 -9.74 5.45 -3.11
N SER A 217 -10.82 5.81 -3.82
CA SER A 217 -11.06 5.39 -5.21
C SER A 217 -10.06 5.97 -6.21
N GLU A 218 -9.54 7.19 -5.95
CA GLU A 218 -8.50 7.80 -6.79
C GLU A 218 -7.17 7.06 -6.60
N ALA A 219 -6.84 6.70 -5.34
CA ALA A 219 -5.69 5.85 -5.04
C ALA A 219 -5.81 4.46 -5.69
N ALA A 220 -7.00 3.85 -5.64
CA ALA A 220 -7.25 2.57 -6.27
C ALA A 220 -7.11 2.63 -7.81
N SER A 221 -7.54 3.72 -8.44
CA SER A 221 -7.39 3.94 -9.88
C SER A 221 -5.92 4.03 -10.31
N LEU A 222 -5.09 4.74 -9.53
CA LEU A 222 -3.64 4.79 -9.79
C LEU A 222 -2.99 3.43 -9.58
N ALA A 223 -3.38 2.69 -8.54
CA ALA A 223 -2.91 1.32 -8.30
C ALA A 223 -3.26 0.40 -9.47
N LEU A 224 -4.48 0.49 -10.01
CA LEU A 224 -4.93 -0.27 -11.17
C LEU A 224 -4.09 0.02 -12.41
N PHE A 225 -3.83 1.31 -12.70
CA PHE A 225 -2.97 1.72 -13.80
C PHE A 225 -1.57 1.11 -13.66
N LEU A 226 -0.93 1.27 -12.50
CA LEU A 226 0.43 0.76 -12.26
C LEU A 226 0.50 -0.78 -12.23
N ALA A 227 -0.57 -1.45 -11.82
CA ALA A 227 -0.65 -2.91 -11.81
C ALA A 227 -0.89 -3.50 -13.21
N SER A 228 -1.51 -2.77 -14.11
CA SER A 228 -1.96 -3.25 -15.42
C SER A 228 -0.89 -3.18 -16.51
N GLY A 229 -1.23 -3.71 -17.69
CA GLY A 229 -0.40 -3.60 -18.90
C GLY A 229 -0.27 -2.18 -19.45
N GLN A 230 -1.14 -1.24 -19.03
CA GLN A 230 -1.07 0.15 -19.47
C GLN A 230 0.20 0.88 -19.02
N SER A 231 0.83 0.40 -17.95
CA SER A 231 2.11 0.91 -17.42
C SER A 231 3.30 -0.01 -17.75
N SER A 232 3.24 -0.74 -18.86
CA SER A 232 4.22 -1.78 -19.21
C SER A 232 5.67 -1.27 -19.34
N PHE A 233 5.87 0.00 -19.63
CA PHE A 233 7.20 0.63 -19.73
C PHE A 233 7.52 1.55 -18.53
N ILE A 234 6.75 1.44 -17.44
CA ILE A 234 6.94 2.23 -16.21
C ILE A 234 7.45 1.32 -15.11
N THR A 235 8.68 1.55 -14.64
CA THR A 235 9.27 0.88 -13.47
C THR A 235 10.24 1.81 -12.74
N GLY A 236 10.37 1.67 -11.42
CA GLY A 236 11.19 2.51 -10.57
C GLY A 236 10.63 3.90 -10.29
N GLN A 237 9.40 4.17 -10.70
CA GLN A 237 8.79 5.49 -10.56
C GLN A 237 8.08 5.64 -9.21
N VAL A 238 8.06 6.87 -8.73
CA VAL A 238 7.28 7.33 -7.58
C VAL A 238 6.28 8.34 -8.11
N VAL A 239 5.00 7.99 -8.06
CA VAL A 239 3.90 8.83 -8.56
C VAL A 239 3.20 9.47 -7.37
N ALA A 240 3.25 10.79 -7.28
CA ALA A 240 2.50 11.55 -6.28
C ALA A 240 1.00 11.55 -6.61
N LEU A 241 0.17 11.36 -5.60
CA LEU A 241 -1.27 11.51 -5.65
C LEU A 241 -1.68 12.35 -4.44
N ASP A 242 -1.63 13.66 -4.60
CA ASP A 242 -1.64 14.62 -3.49
C ASP A 242 -2.41 15.92 -3.78
N GLY A 243 -3.09 16.00 -4.92
CA GLY A 243 -3.83 17.20 -5.31
C GLY A 243 -2.94 18.43 -5.56
N GLY A 244 -1.66 18.23 -5.82
CA GLY A 244 -0.67 19.28 -6.10
C GLY A 244 0.07 19.79 -4.87
N GLU A 245 -0.11 19.17 -3.71
CA GLU A 245 0.51 19.58 -2.45
C GLU A 245 2.04 19.65 -2.54
N SER A 246 2.67 18.70 -3.24
CA SER A 246 4.13 18.65 -3.43
C SER A 246 4.63 19.31 -4.71
N ALA A 247 3.76 19.90 -5.54
CA ALA A 247 4.17 20.55 -6.78
C ALA A 247 5.00 21.81 -6.48
N ARG A 248 6.20 21.87 -7.03
CA ARG A 248 7.15 22.99 -6.91
C ARG A 248 7.62 23.41 -8.28
#